data_84348249d202c20ba912ad91fc11012c
#
_entry.id   84348249d202c20ba912ad91fc11012c
#
_cell.length_a   1.000
_cell.length_b   1.000
_cell.length_c   1.000
_cell.angle_alpha   90.00
_cell.angle_beta   90.00
_cell.angle_gamma   90.00
#
_symmetry.space_group_name_H-M   'P 1'
#
loop_
_entity.id
_entity.type
_entity.pdbx_description
1 polymer ?
#
loop_
_entity_poly.entity_id
_entity_poly.type
_entity_poly.pdbx_seq_one_letter_code
_entity_poly.pdbx_strand_id
1 'polypeptide(L)'
;MISNFCFLPFYLFTSSLWKKKWSTKEVGDGNINFMYIVSCGATKKAIVVKQGLPYVRVVGESWPLTQERVRYEAEALQHAFGYCNAHVPEVFLFDPHMSVIAMRFLEPPHIILWCGIVDGVLYPKLHEHVGEYLATTLFGSSASALGCERLRKNRFDFRENEAMCALSEQVILTEPYCVAENKWTSPQLEDDAKSLREDTALKTKIVNLKR
;
A
#
# COMPACT_ATOMS: atom_id res chain seq x y z
N MET A 1 22.75 -11.45 -11.03
CA MET A 1 22.33 -10.07 -10.80
C MET A 1 21.97 -9.90 -9.34
N ILE A 2 22.99 -9.77 -8.46
CA ILE A 2 22.83 -9.72 -6.98
C ILE A 2 23.62 -8.52 -6.44
N SER A 3 23.77 -7.43 -7.22
CA SER A 3 24.68 -6.35 -6.87
C SER A 3 24.05 -5.14 -6.19
N ASN A 4 22.72 -5.09 -5.95
CA ASN A 4 22.06 -3.92 -5.36
C ASN A 4 21.60 -4.09 -3.91
N PHE A 5 22.02 -5.17 -3.23
CA PHE A 5 21.62 -5.45 -1.83
C PHE A 5 22.59 -4.84 -0.80
N CYS A 6 23.41 -3.92 -1.19
CA CYS A 6 24.58 -3.57 -0.40
C CYS A 6 24.40 -2.44 0.62
N PHE A 7 23.21 -2.03 1.01
CA PHE A 7 23.07 -1.03 2.10
C PHE A 7 21.69 -1.06 2.77
N LEU A 8 21.32 -2.16 3.43
CA LEU A 8 20.44 -2.04 4.59
C LEU A 8 21.25 -1.32 5.68
N PRO A 9 20.78 -0.20 6.22
CA PRO A 9 21.60 0.61 7.11
C PRO A 9 22.02 -0.18 8.34
N PHE A 10 23.28 -0.06 8.66
CA PHE A 10 24.03 -0.68 9.75
C PHE A 10 23.44 -0.47 11.17
N TYR A 11 22.44 0.37 11.30
CA TYR A 11 21.86 0.83 12.56
C TYR A 11 20.89 -0.15 13.25
N LEU A 12 20.41 -1.16 12.55
CA LEU A 12 19.43 -2.10 13.12
C LEU A 12 20.06 -3.28 13.87
N PHE A 13 21.40 -3.42 13.85
CA PHE A 13 22.03 -4.64 14.33
C PHE A 13 23.11 -4.36 15.37
N THR A 14 22.77 -4.65 16.62
CA THR A 14 23.82 -4.81 17.66
C THR A 14 24.74 -5.96 17.30
N SER A 15 25.99 -5.91 17.73
CA SER A 15 27.06 -6.86 17.38
C SER A 15 26.72 -8.34 17.54
N SER A 16 25.75 -8.70 18.38
CA SER A 16 25.27 -10.06 18.59
C SER A 16 24.34 -10.60 17.48
N LEU A 17 23.77 -9.74 16.66
CA LEU A 17 22.82 -10.14 15.60
C LEU A 17 23.51 -10.61 14.32
N TRP A 18 24.78 -10.21 14.07
CA TRP A 18 25.55 -10.62 12.90
C TRP A 18 25.83 -12.13 12.80
N LYS A 19 25.81 -12.82 13.92
CA LYS A 19 26.04 -14.27 13.98
C LYS A 19 24.81 -15.10 13.63
N LYS A 20 23.65 -14.46 13.41
CA LYS A 20 22.39 -15.15 13.09
C LYS A 20 22.25 -15.32 11.58
N LYS A 21 21.83 -16.49 11.15
CA LYS A 21 21.55 -16.77 9.73
C LYS A 21 20.23 -16.08 9.35
N TRP A 22 20.32 -15.06 8.49
CA TRP A 22 19.19 -14.37 7.91
C TRP A 22 18.88 -14.96 6.55
N SER A 23 17.61 -15.02 6.21
CA SER A 23 17.13 -15.36 4.88
C SER A 23 16.16 -14.29 4.42
N THR A 24 16.20 -13.99 3.12
CA THR A 24 15.36 -12.98 2.49
C THR A 24 14.62 -13.63 1.34
N LYS A 25 13.29 -13.44 1.31
CA LYS A 25 12.43 -13.88 0.21
C LYS A 25 11.73 -12.66 -0.36
N GLU A 26 11.86 -12.43 -1.65
CA GLU A 26 11.09 -11.40 -2.34
C GLU A 26 9.62 -11.84 -2.45
N VAL A 27 8.70 -10.89 -2.19
CA VAL A 27 7.27 -11.05 -2.45
C VAL A 27 6.99 -10.40 -3.80
N GLY A 28 6.70 -11.21 -4.81
CA GLY A 28 6.67 -10.79 -6.22
C GLY A 28 5.52 -9.85 -6.63
N ASP A 29 4.50 -9.67 -5.79
CA ASP A 29 3.23 -9.02 -6.15
C ASP A 29 3.24 -7.48 -6.07
N GLY A 30 4.37 -6.85 -5.73
CA GLY A 30 4.49 -5.41 -5.61
C GLY A 30 4.62 -4.72 -6.97
N ASN A 31 3.58 -4.04 -7.44
CA ASN A 31 3.61 -3.30 -8.71
C ASN A 31 4.47 -2.04 -8.64
N ILE A 32 4.54 -1.40 -7.48
CA ILE A 32 5.14 -0.07 -7.31
C ILE A 32 6.46 -0.15 -6.54
N ASN A 33 6.54 -1.01 -5.51
CA ASN A 33 7.65 -1.11 -4.57
C ASN A 33 8.22 -2.53 -4.52
N PHE A 34 9.47 -2.64 -4.07
CA PHE A 34 10.01 -3.93 -3.64
C PHE A 34 9.45 -4.30 -2.28
N MET A 35 9.17 -5.59 -2.10
CA MET A 35 8.72 -6.14 -0.84
C MET A 35 9.45 -7.44 -0.52
N TYR A 36 10.01 -7.54 0.69
CA TYR A 36 10.80 -8.67 1.12
C TYR A 36 10.34 -9.17 2.48
N ILE A 37 10.27 -10.48 2.64
CA ILE A 37 10.17 -11.13 3.94
C ILE A 37 11.59 -11.45 4.40
N VAL A 38 12.01 -10.85 5.48
CA VAL A 38 13.32 -11.07 6.11
C VAL A 38 13.11 -11.89 7.36
N SER A 39 13.63 -13.10 7.39
CA SER A 39 13.46 -14.04 8.49
C SER A 39 14.80 -14.43 9.14
N CYS A 40 14.76 -14.63 10.46
CA CYS A 40 15.90 -15.09 11.24
C CYS A 40 15.74 -16.56 11.58
N GLY A 41 16.61 -17.42 11.01
CA GLY A 41 16.56 -18.86 11.22
C GLY A 41 16.70 -19.30 12.69
N ALA A 42 17.41 -18.50 13.50
CA ALA A 42 17.62 -18.81 14.92
C ALA A 42 16.37 -18.53 15.80
N THR A 43 15.59 -17.51 15.46
CA THR A 43 14.44 -17.08 16.27
C THR A 43 13.10 -17.44 15.64
N LYS A 44 13.09 -17.90 14.41
CA LYS A 44 11.89 -18.10 13.56
C LYS A 44 11.02 -16.85 13.41
N LYS A 45 11.55 -15.66 13.76
CA LYS A 45 10.85 -14.39 13.59
C LYS A 45 11.11 -13.83 12.21
N ALA A 46 10.09 -13.19 11.64
CA ALA A 46 10.16 -12.52 10.35
C ALA A 46 9.59 -11.09 10.43
N ILE A 47 10.08 -10.25 9.54
CA ILE A 47 9.56 -8.89 9.29
C ILE A 47 9.34 -8.72 7.79
N VAL A 48 8.47 -7.78 7.44
CA VAL A 48 8.35 -7.30 6.06
C VAL A 48 9.19 -6.04 5.92
N VAL A 49 9.99 -6.00 4.85
CA VAL A 49 10.75 -4.82 4.45
C VAL A 49 10.23 -4.38 3.10
N LYS A 50 9.73 -3.16 3.02
CA LYS A 50 9.22 -2.54 1.81
C LYS A 50 10.09 -1.37 1.42
N GLN A 51 10.52 -1.31 0.14
CA GLN A 51 11.37 -0.24 -0.38
C GLN A 51 10.71 0.46 -1.57
N GLY A 52 10.65 1.78 -1.51
CA GLY A 52 10.21 2.63 -2.61
C GLY A 52 11.32 2.89 -3.61
N LEU A 53 11.05 2.64 -4.89
CA LEU A 53 11.93 3.02 -6.00
C LEU A 53 11.57 4.41 -6.51
N PRO A 54 12.47 5.13 -7.19
CA PRO A 54 12.15 6.41 -7.82
C PRO A 54 11.32 6.27 -9.10
N TYR A 55 10.71 5.11 -9.31
CA TYR A 55 9.87 4.77 -10.47
C TYR A 55 8.86 3.66 -10.10
N VAL A 56 7.90 3.41 -10.99
CA VAL A 56 6.97 2.29 -10.88
C VAL A 56 7.70 0.98 -11.22
N ARG A 57 7.80 0.06 -10.27
CA ARG A 57 8.62 -1.16 -10.38
C ARG A 57 8.34 -1.99 -11.64
N VAL A 58 7.07 -2.21 -11.96
CA VAL A 58 6.67 -3.08 -13.10
C VAL A 58 6.87 -2.43 -14.46
N VAL A 59 7.01 -1.10 -14.52
CA VAL A 59 7.21 -0.33 -15.74
C VAL A 59 8.68 0.07 -15.92
N GLY A 60 9.41 0.27 -14.80
CA GLY A 60 10.80 0.71 -14.81
C GLY A 60 10.94 2.24 -14.85
N GLU A 61 12.13 2.71 -15.19
CA GLU A 61 12.52 4.12 -15.18
C GLU A 61 11.73 5.03 -16.13
N SER A 62 11.01 4.45 -17.09
CA SER A 62 10.14 5.19 -18.00
C SER A 62 8.89 5.78 -17.30
N TRP A 63 8.58 5.34 -16.09
CA TRP A 63 7.52 5.92 -15.28
C TRP A 63 8.07 6.38 -13.93
N PRO A 64 8.63 7.60 -13.84
CA PRO A 64 9.14 8.15 -12.59
C PRO A 64 8.04 8.28 -11.55
N LEU A 65 8.36 7.96 -10.29
CA LEU A 65 7.43 8.08 -9.16
C LEU A 65 8.18 8.50 -7.90
N THR A 66 7.66 9.50 -7.20
CA THR A 66 8.29 10.00 -5.97
C THR A 66 8.43 8.92 -4.91
N GLN A 67 9.57 8.90 -4.22
CA GLN A 67 9.82 8.01 -3.09
C GLN A 67 9.13 8.48 -1.80
N GLU A 68 8.69 9.75 -1.73
CA GLU A 68 7.92 10.29 -0.61
C GLU A 68 6.64 9.49 -0.31
N ARG A 69 6.10 8.76 -1.29
CA ARG A 69 4.97 7.86 -1.08
C ARG A 69 5.18 6.86 0.05
N VAL A 70 6.45 6.47 0.29
CA VAL A 70 6.79 5.52 1.36
C VAL A 70 6.65 6.18 2.74
N ARG A 71 6.97 7.47 2.84
CA ARG A 71 6.73 8.25 4.05
C ARG A 71 5.24 8.33 4.37
N TYR A 72 4.43 8.71 3.39
CA TYR A 72 2.98 8.78 3.57
C TYR A 72 2.37 7.43 3.93
N GLU A 73 2.87 6.35 3.35
CA GLU A 73 2.43 5.00 3.71
C GLU A 73 2.80 4.66 5.17
N ALA A 74 4.03 4.94 5.59
CA ALA A 74 4.47 4.70 6.95
C ALA A 74 3.64 5.49 7.97
N GLU A 75 3.42 6.77 7.72
CA GLU A 75 2.61 7.66 8.56
C GLU A 75 1.14 7.19 8.61
N ALA A 76 0.55 6.83 7.46
CA ALA A 76 -0.82 6.32 7.40
C ALA A 76 -0.98 5.01 8.18
N LEU A 77 -0.03 4.07 8.04
CA LEU A 77 -0.04 2.82 8.82
C LEU A 77 0.08 3.08 10.31
N GLN A 78 0.98 3.97 10.74
CA GLN A 78 1.13 4.34 12.15
C GLN A 78 -0.12 5.02 12.72
N HIS A 79 -0.74 5.91 11.94
CA HIS A 79 -2.01 6.53 12.31
C HIS A 79 -3.13 5.49 12.46
N ALA A 80 -3.30 4.63 11.45
CA ALA A 80 -4.31 3.59 11.46
C ALA A 80 -4.08 2.58 12.60
N PHE A 81 -2.83 2.21 12.87
CA PHE A 81 -2.47 1.34 13.99
C PHE A 81 -2.86 1.93 15.35
N GLY A 82 -2.74 3.25 15.50
CA GLY A 82 -3.18 3.96 16.72
C GLY A 82 -4.68 3.87 16.97
N TYR A 83 -5.50 3.67 15.93
CA TYR A 83 -6.95 3.52 16.04
C TYR A 83 -7.42 2.07 16.03
N CYS A 84 -6.78 1.22 15.25
CA CYS A 84 -7.25 -0.13 14.95
C CYS A 84 -6.09 -1.13 14.78
N ASN A 85 -5.31 -1.34 15.84
CA ASN A 85 -4.10 -2.18 15.82
C ASN A 85 -4.36 -3.65 15.50
N ALA A 86 -5.58 -4.13 15.67
CA ALA A 86 -5.96 -5.52 15.32
C ALA A 86 -5.98 -5.75 13.79
N HIS A 87 -6.14 -4.68 13.00
CA HIS A 87 -6.31 -4.75 11.55
C HIS A 87 -5.14 -4.15 10.75
N VAL A 88 -4.12 -3.65 11.43
CA VAL A 88 -3.00 -2.94 10.79
C VAL A 88 -1.67 -3.52 11.27
N PRO A 89 -0.70 -3.81 10.38
CA PRO A 89 0.62 -4.22 10.80
C PRO A 89 1.35 -3.09 11.52
N GLU A 90 2.04 -3.42 12.59
CA GLU A 90 2.90 -2.48 13.30
C GLU A 90 4.10 -2.09 12.44
N VAL A 91 4.36 -0.79 12.31
CA VAL A 91 5.56 -0.25 11.67
C VAL A 91 6.66 -0.13 12.72
N PHE A 92 7.73 -0.91 12.56
CA PHE A 92 8.87 -0.91 13.47
C PHE A 92 9.87 0.18 13.15
N LEU A 93 10.05 0.48 11.85
CA LEU A 93 11.00 1.48 11.38
C LEU A 93 10.54 2.07 10.05
N PHE A 94 10.74 3.37 9.91
CA PHE A 94 10.77 4.06 8.63
C PHE A 94 12.13 4.75 8.47
N ASP A 95 12.83 4.48 7.36
CA ASP A 95 14.07 5.14 6.99
C ASP A 95 13.83 6.03 5.76
N PRO A 96 13.84 7.37 5.93
CA PRO A 96 13.57 8.29 4.84
C PRO A 96 14.70 8.32 3.79
N HIS A 97 15.95 8.04 4.17
CA HIS A 97 17.08 8.08 3.24
C HIS A 97 17.06 6.90 2.27
N MET A 98 16.68 5.74 2.78
CA MET A 98 16.56 4.52 1.97
C MET A 98 15.16 4.32 1.40
N SER A 99 14.21 5.18 1.78
CA SER A 99 12.79 5.01 1.46
C SER A 99 12.28 3.60 1.79
N VAL A 100 12.56 3.17 3.03
CA VAL A 100 12.28 1.81 3.51
C VAL A 100 11.36 1.84 4.70
N ILE A 101 10.36 0.95 4.70
CA ILE A 101 9.54 0.61 5.86
C ILE A 101 9.88 -0.81 6.30
N ALA A 102 10.12 -1.01 7.60
CA ALA A 102 10.13 -2.33 8.22
C ALA A 102 8.91 -2.48 9.11
N MET A 103 8.12 -3.52 8.87
CA MET A 103 6.87 -3.73 9.57
C MET A 103 6.66 -5.20 9.96
N ARG A 104 5.66 -5.42 10.81
CA ARG A 104 5.28 -6.75 11.27
C ARG A 104 4.91 -7.65 10.09
N PHE A 105 5.52 -8.83 10.05
CA PHE A 105 5.07 -9.89 9.16
C PHE A 105 3.80 -10.53 9.73
N LEU A 106 2.77 -10.62 8.92
CA LEU A 106 1.54 -11.33 9.25
C LEU A 106 1.72 -12.81 8.88
N GLU A 107 2.09 -13.60 9.88
CA GLU A 107 2.34 -15.04 9.70
C GLU A 107 1.04 -15.79 9.40
N PRO A 108 1.12 -16.98 8.80
CA PRO A 108 -0.06 -17.86 8.70
C PRO A 108 -0.76 -18.01 10.06
N PRO A 109 -2.09 -18.02 10.13
CA PRO A 109 -3.01 -18.28 9.02
C PRO A 109 -3.43 -17.08 8.17
N HIS A 110 -2.79 -15.90 8.31
CA HIS A 110 -3.06 -14.77 7.42
C HIS A 110 -2.71 -15.12 5.98
N ILE A 111 -3.56 -14.69 5.07
CA ILE A 111 -3.40 -14.89 3.63
C ILE A 111 -3.55 -13.56 2.89
N ILE A 112 -3.10 -13.52 1.65
CA ILE A 112 -3.34 -12.39 0.77
C ILE A 112 -4.79 -12.48 0.29
N LEU A 113 -5.63 -11.55 0.74
CA LEU A 113 -7.07 -11.57 0.51
C LEU A 113 -7.42 -11.65 -0.98
N TRP A 114 -6.76 -10.87 -1.82
CA TRP A 114 -7.07 -10.82 -3.24
C TRP A 114 -6.82 -12.17 -3.93
N CYS A 115 -5.80 -12.93 -3.55
CA CYS A 115 -5.57 -14.28 -4.07
C CYS A 115 -6.76 -15.19 -3.78
N GLY A 116 -7.24 -15.18 -2.55
CA GLY A 116 -8.40 -15.98 -2.20
C GLY A 116 -9.69 -15.55 -2.91
N ILE A 117 -9.88 -14.25 -3.15
CA ILE A 117 -11.03 -13.76 -3.92
C ILE A 117 -10.95 -14.24 -5.37
N VAL A 118 -9.77 -14.19 -6.00
CA VAL A 118 -9.55 -14.71 -7.36
C VAL A 118 -9.82 -16.22 -7.42
N ASP A 119 -9.45 -16.94 -6.38
CA ASP A 119 -9.72 -18.39 -6.24
C ASP A 119 -11.18 -18.71 -5.89
N GLY A 120 -12.04 -17.70 -5.77
CA GLY A 120 -13.47 -17.87 -5.44
C GLY A 120 -13.75 -18.20 -3.98
N VAL A 121 -12.80 -17.97 -3.07
CA VAL A 121 -12.98 -18.22 -1.63
C VAL A 121 -13.90 -17.16 -1.04
N LEU A 122 -14.96 -17.63 -0.34
CA LEU A 122 -15.88 -16.75 0.37
C LEU A 122 -15.36 -16.48 1.79
N TYR A 123 -15.36 -15.20 2.17
CA TYR A 123 -14.99 -14.74 3.51
C TYR A 123 -16.20 -14.11 4.21
N PRO A 124 -17.00 -14.90 4.97
CA PRO A 124 -18.27 -14.42 5.52
C PRO A 124 -18.17 -13.19 6.42
N LYS A 125 -17.05 -13.04 7.12
CA LYS A 125 -16.80 -11.91 8.04
C LYS A 125 -16.03 -10.76 7.42
N LEU A 126 -15.73 -10.80 6.13
CA LEU A 126 -14.92 -9.74 5.49
C LEU A 126 -15.57 -8.38 5.64
N HIS A 127 -16.88 -8.28 5.41
CA HIS A 127 -17.63 -7.03 5.51
C HIS A 127 -17.64 -6.46 6.93
N GLU A 128 -17.70 -7.30 7.96
CA GLU A 128 -17.63 -6.89 9.35
C GLU A 128 -16.26 -6.28 9.67
N HIS A 129 -15.17 -6.99 9.34
CA HIS A 129 -13.81 -6.52 9.61
C HIS A 129 -13.43 -5.28 8.82
N VAL A 130 -13.79 -5.22 7.53
CA VAL A 130 -13.56 -4.03 6.71
C VAL A 130 -14.38 -2.85 7.21
N GLY A 131 -15.65 -3.09 7.56
CA GLY A 131 -16.54 -2.08 8.15
C GLY A 131 -16.00 -1.53 9.49
N GLU A 132 -15.54 -2.40 10.37
CA GLU A 132 -14.93 -2.01 11.65
C GLU A 132 -13.67 -1.17 11.44
N TYR A 133 -12.77 -1.63 10.55
CA TYR A 133 -11.56 -0.89 10.21
C TYR A 133 -11.88 0.52 9.67
N LEU A 134 -12.77 0.62 8.69
CA LEU A 134 -13.17 1.90 8.11
C LEU A 134 -13.86 2.81 9.12
N ALA A 135 -14.82 2.29 9.87
CA ALA A 135 -15.52 3.07 10.88
C ALA A 135 -14.57 3.60 11.94
N THR A 136 -13.66 2.77 12.46
CA THR A 136 -12.73 3.14 13.52
C THR A 136 -11.70 4.15 13.04
N THR A 137 -11.11 3.92 11.88
CA THR A 137 -10.06 4.81 11.35
C THR A 137 -10.63 6.13 10.84
N LEU A 138 -11.73 6.11 10.09
CA LEU A 138 -12.36 7.33 9.55
C LEU A 138 -12.97 8.18 10.65
N PHE A 139 -13.68 7.57 11.62
CA PHE A 139 -14.23 8.32 12.75
C PHE A 139 -13.10 8.87 13.63
N GLY A 140 -12.11 8.05 14.01
CA GLY A 140 -11.00 8.45 14.85
C GLY A 140 -10.16 9.59 14.28
N SER A 141 -10.07 9.70 12.94
CA SER A 141 -9.39 10.79 12.24
C SER A 141 -10.30 11.95 11.83
N SER A 142 -11.60 11.89 12.13
CA SER A 142 -12.58 12.90 11.73
C SER A 142 -12.53 14.18 12.59
N ALA A 143 -13.16 15.24 12.08
CA ALA A 143 -13.33 16.49 12.80
C ALA A 143 -14.15 16.31 14.10
N SER A 144 -15.03 15.31 14.16
CA SER A 144 -15.86 15.03 15.33
C SER A 144 -15.08 14.38 16.48
N ALA A 145 -14.04 13.61 16.16
CA ALA A 145 -13.22 12.91 17.15
C ALA A 145 -11.95 13.68 17.51
N LEU A 146 -11.38 14.43 16.58
CA LEU A 146 -10.16 15.22 16.77
C LEU A 146 -10.50 16.68 17.07
N GLY A 147 -9.78 17.32 18.01
CA GLY A 147 -9.81 18.76 18.15
C GLY A 147 -9.29 19.47 16.89
N CYS A 148 -9.70 20.74 16.66
CA CYS A 148 -9.36 21.50 15.46
C CYS A 148 -7.85 21.56 15.16
N GLU A 149 -7.02 21.65 16.18
CA GLU A 149 -5.56 21.73 16.03
C GLU A 149 -4.97 20.43 15.46
N ARG A 150 -5.36 19.29 16.03
CA ARG A 150 -4.91 17.96 15.60
C ARG A 150 -5.40 17.62 14.20
N LEU A 151 -6.65 17.99 13.91
CA LEU A 151 -7.20 17.84 12.56
C LEU A 151 -6.43 18.67 11.52
N ARG A 152 -6.09 19.92 11.85
CA ARG A 152 -5.29 20.78 10.95
C ARG A 152 -3.91 20.19 10.69
N LYS A 153 -3.24 19.69 11.74
CA LYS A 153 -1.93 19.04 11.58
C LYS A 153 -2.02 17.82 10.67
N ASN A 154 -2.93 16.89 10.93
CA ASN A 154 -3.10 15.70 10.09
C ASN A 154 -3.38 16.08 8.61
N ARG A 155 -4.25 17.05 8.37
CA ARG A 155 -4.54 17.53 7.01
C ARG A 155 -3.33 18.15 6.34
N PHE A 156 -2.51 18.87 7.09
CA PHE A 156 -1.28 19.46 6.56
C PHE A 156 -0.26 18.37 6.19
N ASP A 157 -0.03 17.41 7.07
CA ASP A 157 0.95 16.34 6.89
C ASP A 157 0.67 15.48 5.64
N PHE A 158 -0.60 15.22 5.31
CA PHE A 158 -1.01 14.41 4.15
C PHE A 158 -1.36 15.20 2.89
N ARG A 159 -1.48 16.52 2.97
CA ARG A 159 -1.89 17.37 1.84
C ARG A 159 -0.89 17.34 0.68
N GLU A 160 0.39 17.19 0.97
CA GLU A 160 1.46 17.24 -0.02
C GLU A 160 1.62 15.92 -0.81
N ASN A 161 0.78 14.91 -0.55
CA ASN A 161 0.81 13.65 -1.28
C ASN A 161 0.14 13.75 -2.66
N GLU A 162 0.44 14.81 -3.40
CA GLU A 162 -0.19 15.12 -4.69
C GLU A 162 0.10 14.05 -5.75
N ALA A 163 1.34 13.57 -5.81
CA ALA A 163 1.74 12.61 -6.84
C ALA A 163 0.97 11.28 -6.75
N MET A 164 0.76 10.76 -5.53
CA MET A 164 0.01 9.51 -5.36
C MET A 164 -1.50 9.72 -5.48
N CYS A 165 -2.00 10.88 -5.06
CA CYS A 165 -3.40 11.25 -5.27
C CYS A 165 -3.70 11.37 -6.77
N ALA A 166 -2.85 12.07 -7.53
CA ALA A 166 -3.00 12.22 -8.98
C ALA A 166 -2.89 10.88 -9.71
N LEU A 167 -1.92 10.02 -9.33
CA LEU A 167 -1.78 8.69 -9.90
C LEU A 167 -3.01 7.83 -9.63
N SER A 168 -3.51 7.82 -8.37
CA SER A 168 -4.69 7.05 -8.01
C SER A 168 -5.94 7.54 -8.74
N GLU A 169 -6.10 8.86 -8.86
CA GLU A 169 -7.19 9.46 -9.61
C GLU A 169 -7.14 9.07 -11.09
N GLN A 170 -5.96 9.12 -11.70
CA GLN A 170 -5.79 8.72 -13.08
C GLN A 170 -6.11 7.24 -13.29
N VAL A 171 -5.46 6.36 -12.54
CA VAL A 171 -5.56 4.90 -12.74
C VAL A 171 -6.95 4.34 -12.35
N ILE A 172 -7.59 4.92 -11.32
CA ILE A 172 -8.87 4.41 -10.81
C ILE A 172 -10.07 5.14 -11.40
N LEU A 173 -9.98 6.48 -11.51
CA LEU A 173 -11.13 7.31 -11.86
C LEU A 173 -11.10 7.84 -13.30
N THR A 174 -9.99 7.72 -14.04
CA THR A 174 -9.89 8.27 -15.38
C THR A 174 -9.72 7.18 -16.44
N GLU A 175 -8.65 6.40 -16.34
CA GLU A 175 -8.30 5.44 -17.38
C GLU A 175 -9.37 4.40 -17.66
N PRO A 176 -10.02 3.76 -16.68
CA PRO A 176 -11.04 2.74 -16.95
C PRO A 176 -12.21 3.25 -17.79
N TYR A 177 -12.50 4.54 -17.69
CA TYR A 177 -13.71 5.15 -18.29
C TYR A 177 -13.42 6.03 -19.50
N CYS A 178 -12.19 6.52 -19.66
CA CYS A 178 -11.85 7.55 -20.64
C CYS A 178 -10.79 7.12 -21.67
N VAL A 179 -9.94 6.14 -21.34
CA VAL A 179 -8.83 5.73 -22.20
C VAL A 179 -9.24 4.52 -23.04
N ALA A 180 -9.37 4.73 -24.36
CA ALA A 180 -9.81 3.69 -25.29
C ALA A 180 -8.82 2.52 -25.42
N GLU A 181 -7.53 2.80 -25.23
CA GLU A 181 -6.46 1.80 -25.33
C GLU A 181 -6.28 1.01 -24.04
N ASN A 182 -6.97 1.35 -22.97
CA ASN A 182 -6.85 0.62 -21.72
C ASN A 182 -7.38 -0.80 -21.89
N LYS A 183 -6.51 -1.78 -21.60
CA LYS A 183 -6.76 -3.19 -21.90
C LYS A 183 -7.28 -3.89 -20.66
N TRP A 184 -8.33 -4.67 -20.86
CA TRP A 184 -8.79 -5.66 -19.90
C TRP A 184 -8.24 -7.04 -20.27
N THR A 185 -8.06 -7.89 -19.28
CA THR A 185 -7.43 -9.21 -19.45
C THR A 185 -8.41 -10.30 -19.88
N SER A 186 -9.70 -10.07 -19.73
CA SER A 186 -10.75 -11.05 -20.01
C SER A 186 -11.59 -10.63 -21.22
N PRO A 187 -11.49 -11.30 -22.36
CA PRO A 187 -12.27 -10.97 -23.56
C PRO A 187 -13.77 -10.94 -23.33
N GLN A 188 -14.27 -11.74 -22.39
CA GLN A 188 -15.68 -11.79 -22.04
C GLN A 188 -16.23 -10.48 -21.44
N LEU A 189 -15.35 -9.58 -20.97
CA LEU A 189 -15.71 -8.29 -20.38
C LEU A 189 -15.70 -7.14 -21.39
N GLU A 190 -15.52 -7.41 -22.67
CA GLU A 190 -15.43 -6.37 -23.71
C GLU A 190 -16.68 -5.51 -23.78
N ASP A 191 -17.84 -6.15 -23.82
CA ASP A 191 -19.15 -5.44 -23.90
C ASP A 191 -19.42 -4.64 -22.64
N ASP A 192 -19.10 -5.17 -21.46
CA ASP A 192 -19.25 -4.47 -20.18
C ASP A 192 -18.32 -3.26 -20.10
N ALA A 193 -17.06 -3.40 -20.50
CA ALA A 193 -16.08 -2.32 -20.55
C ALA A 193 -16.51 -1.21 -21.51
N LYS A 194 -17.05 -1.59 -22.66
CA LYS A 194 -17.60 -0.64 -23.64
C LYS A 194 -18.81 0.11 -23.08
N SER A 195 -19.74 -0.62 -22.47
CA SER A 195 -20.92 -0.03 -21.82
C SER A 195 -20.55 1.02 -20.77
N LEU A 196 -19.57 0.72 -19.90
CA LEU A 196 -19.07 1.68 -18.91
C LEU A 196 -18.42 2.90 -19.54
N ARG A 197 -17.71 2.75 -20.65
CA ARG A 197 -17.08 3.86 -21.37
C ARG A 197 -18.06 4.73 -22.13
N GLU A 198 -19.20 4.19 -22.52
CA GLU A 198 -20.27 4.93 -23.20
C GLU A 198 -21.25 5.60 -22.23
N ASP A 199 -21.23 5.22 -20.94
CA ASP A 199 -22.12 5.82 -19.92
C ASP A 199 -21.70 7.26 -19.57
N THR A 200 -22.38 8.22 -20.21
CA THR A 200 -22.15 9.65 -20.00
C THR A 200 -22.59 10.12 -18.60
N ALA A 201 -23.59 9.48 -18.00
CA ALA A 201 -24.06 9.82 -16.66
C ALA A 201 -23.01 9.42 -15.61
N LEU A 202 -22.43 8.23 -15.74
CA LEU A 202 -21.33 7.75 -14.91
C LEU A 202 -20.11 8.67 -15.05
N LYS A 203 -19.70 9.00 -16.28
CA LYS A 203 -18.58 9.93 -16.53
C LYS A 203 -18.79 11.29 -15.87
N THR A 204 -20.00 11.82 -15.94
CA THR A 204 -20.34 13.09 -15.28
C THR A 204 -20.20 13.00 -13.76
N LYS A 205 -20.65 11.90 -13.14
CA LYS A 205 -20.46 11.67 -11.70
C LYS A 205 -18.99 11.57 -11.32
N ILE A 206 -18.18 10.89 -12.13
CA ILE A 206 -16.73 10.76 -11.91
C ILE A 206 -16.04 12.14 -11.97
N VAL A 207 -16.36 12.94 -12.99
CA VAL A 207 -15.81 14.32 -13.11
C VAL A 207 -16.19 15.17 -11.90
N ASN A 208 -17.42 15.05 -11.39
CA ASN A 208 -17.87 15.79 -10.21
C ASN A 208 -17.19 15.30 -8.92
N LEU A 209 -16.84 14.00 -8.82
CA LEU A 209 -16.11 13.44 -7.68
C LEU A 209 -14.66 13.96 -7.62
N LYS A 210 -14.05 14.28 -8.75
CA LYS A 210 -12.67 14.77 -8.88
C LYS A 210 -12.50 16.25 -8.54
N ARG A 211 -13.60 17.02 -8.36
CA ARG A 211 -13.62 18.45 -8.01
C ARG A 211 -13.65 18.66 -6.50
#